data_0dac9234ac1ab6f7d40cf0788329587e
#
_entry.id   0dac9234ac1ab6f7d40cf0788329587e
#
_cell.length_a   1.000
_cell.length_b   1.000
_cell.length_c   1.000
_cell.angle_alpha   90.00
_cell.angle_beta   90.00
_cell.angle_gamma   90.00
#
_symmetry.space_group_name_H-M   'P 1'
#
loop_
_entity.id
_entity.type
_entity.pdbx_description
1 polymer ?
#
loop_
_entity_poly.entity_id
_entity_poly.type
_entity_poly.pdbx_seq_one_letter_code
_entity_poly.pdbx_strand_id
1 'polypeptide(L)'
;TEADGRLEREERFSEALSGLEEQLADLPSFTEVDRYLLSNNDIPAEALAKLDTGKAPRSSYLSSDASKIQVFVLFGLDGVDSSDSVMLVALDRVHQKIKLISLARDSYVFIPEFASFSKLAYSYTWGGAAMAVKNLNYNYYLNVSDYIAVDFEQLAEIIDRIGGVTVNIDEDEARYLSGYPNVHVGDCLLDGETAVSYARIRKSSATDSDRKRTGRQREVILSILNTLQTMPLSQYPGFVRDCLGMCATSFEAETLLTMAAETLGQNYTVEQYFFPEGQVDWWAGLIKEYFYYVYDLRRASDRIYRIIYEELYISGYDD
;
A
#
# COMPACT_ATOMS: atom_id res chain seq x y z
N THR A 1 -5.10 21.86 -20.97
CA THR A 1 -5.90 22.17 -19.76
C THR A 1 -5.70 21.04 -18.76
N GLU A 2 -5.98 21.24 -17.47
CA GLU A 2 -5.86 20.20 -16.42
C GLU A 2 -6.67 18.93 -16.75
N ALA A 3 -7.81 19.10 -17.41
CA ALA A 3 -8.64 17.97 -17.88
C ALA A 3 -7.93 17.14 -18.96
N ASP A 4 -7.18 17.78 -19.88
CA ASP A 4 -6.45 17.06 -20.93
C ASP A 4 -5.28 16.25 -20.34
N GLY A 5 -4.56 16.81 -19.38
CA GLY A 5 -3.44 16.11 -18.71
C GLY A 5 -3.90 14.96 -17.80
N ARG A 6 -5.17 14.95 -17.40
CA ARG A 6 -5.77 13.85 -16.65
C ARG A 6 -6.19 12.71 -17.58
N LEU A 7 -6.89 13.03 -18.69
CA LEU A 7 -7.26 12.06 -19.72
C LEU A 7 -6.03 11.33 -20.27
N GLU A 8 -4.95 12.04 -20.57
CA GLU A 8 -3.69 11.43 -21.03
C GLU A 8 -3.08 10.48 -19.99
N ARG A 9 -3.19 10.78 -18.68
CA ARG A 9 -2.69 9.89 -17.62
C ARG A 9 -3.54 8.65 -17.47
N GLU A 10 -4.87 8.79 -17.57
CA GLU A 10 -5.81 7.67 -17.51
C GLU A 10 -5.66 6.74 -18.72
N GLU A 11 -5.50 7.29 -19.93
CA GLU A 11 -5.23 6.52 -21.13
C GLU A 11 -3.93 5.73 -21.00
N ARG A 12 -2.83 6.35 -20.57
CA ARG A 12 -1.54 5.67 -20.33
C ARG A 12 -1.64 4.59 -19.27
N PHE A 13 -2.39 4.84 -18.20
CA PHE A 13 -2.60 3.85 -17.14
C PHE A 13 -3.44 2.67 -17.65
N SER A 14 -4.52 2.94 -18.36
CA SER A 14 -5.38 1.93 -18.98
C SER A 14 -4.62 1.11 -20.05
N GLU A 15 -3.81 1.76 -20.90
CA GLU A 15 -2.95 1.08 -21.87
C GLU A 15 -1.90 0.20 -21.18
N ALA A 16 -1.26 0.70 -20.11
CA ALA A 16 -0.30 -0.08 -19.33
C ALA A 16 -0.93 -1.31 -18.68
N LEU A 17 -2.17 -1.20 -18.18
CA LEU A 17 -2.92 -2.32 -17.62
C LEU A 17 -3.42 -3.30 -18.68
N SER A 18 -3.92 -2.82 -19.83
CA SER A 18 -4.41 -3.69 -20.90
C SER A 18 -3.31 -4.51 -21.55
N GLY A 19 -2.12 -3.95 -21.71
CA GLY A 19 -0.94 -4.68 -22.18
C GLY A 19 -0.41 -5.71 -21.18
N LEU A 20 -0.85 -5.66 -19.92
CA LEU A 20 -0.44 -6.57 -18.88
C LEU A 20 -1.04 -7.98 -19.06
N GLU A 21 -2.32 -8.07 -19.41
CA GLU A 21 -3.00 -9.36 -19.57
C GLU A 21 -2.36 -10.19 -20.69
N GLU A 22 -1.99 -9.56 -21.82
CA GLU A 22 -1.28 -10.22 -22.91
C GLU A 22 0.15 -10.65 -22.48
N GLN A 23 0.87 -9.79 -21.77
CA GLN A 23 2.23 -10.09 -21.32
C GLN A 23 2.28 -11.15 -20.22
N LEU A 24 1.28 -11.21 -19.33
CA LEU A 24 1.19 -12.23 -18.29
C LEU A 24 0.84 -13.61 -18.83
N ALA A 25 0.09 -13.68 -19.95
CA ALA A 25 -0.28 -14.96 -20.57
C ALA A 25 0.92 -15.70 -21.17
N ASP A 26 1.95 -14.96 -21.60
CA ASP A 26 3.15 -15.51 -22.23
C ASP A 26 4.36 -15.64 -21.28
N LEU A 27 4.23 -15.17 -20.02
CA LEU A 27 5.31 -15.30 -19.05
C LEU A 27 5.36 -16.73 -18.48
N PRO A 28 6.57 -17.29 -18.29
CA PRO A 28 6.74 -18.57 -17.61
C PRO A 28 6.15 -18.47 -16.20
N SER A 29 5.70 -19.61 -15.66
CA SER A 29 5.15 -19.63 -14.30
C SER A 29 6.12 -18.98 -13.33
N PHE A 30 5.60 -18.20 -12.38
CA PHE A 30 6.41 -17.51 -11.37
C PHE A 30 7.48 -18.44 -10.75
N THR A 31 7.13 -19.71 -10.50
CA THR A 31 8.01 -20.74 -9.95
C THR A 31 9.21 -21.07 -10.84
N GLU A 32 9.06 -21.04 -12.16
CA GLU A 32 10.16 -21.34 -13.10
C GLU A 32 11.13 -20.18 -13.21
N VAL A 33 10.59 -18.96 -13.29
CA VAL A 33 11.39 -17.72 -13.32
C VAL A 33 12.14 -17.55 -11.99
N ASP A 34 11.48 -17.79 -10.87
CA ASP A 34 12.07 -17.70 -9.54
C ASP A 34 13.27 -18.64 -9.40
N ARG A 35 13.12 -19.92 -9.77
CA ARG A 35 14.21 -20.91 -9.68
C ARG A 35 15.40 -20.53 -10.54
N TYR A 36 15.17 -20.02 -11.74
CA TYR A 36 16.25 -19.61 -12.65
C TYR A 36 17.01 -18.39 -12.14
N LEU A 37 16.30 -17.35 -11.70
CA LEU A 37 16.91 -16.13 -11.22
C LEU A 37 17.57 -16.30 -9.85
N LEU A 38 16.98 -17.11 -8.98
CA LEU A 38 17.53 -17.47 -7.68
C LEU A 38 18.85 -18.23 -7.80
N SER A 39 18.97 -19.13 -8.79
CA SER A 39 20.22 -19.87 -9.01
C SER A 39 21.39 -19.00 -9.47
N ASN A 40 21.12 -17.81 -9.98
CA ASN A 40 22.11 -16.88 -10.51
C ASN A 40 22.41 -15.66 -9.63
N ASN A 41 21.62 -15.48 -8.55
CA ASN A 41 21.85 -14.41 -7.59
C ASN A 41 22.42 -15.01 -6.31
N ASP A 42 23.45 -14.40 -5.72
CA ASP A 42 24.06 -14.79 -4.42
C ASP A 42 23.05 -14.57 -3.26
N ILE A 43 21.92 -15.28 -3.31
CA ILE A 43 20.87 -15.20 -2.30
C ILE A 43 21.26 -16.15 -1.15
N PRO A 44 21.28 -15.68 0.10
CA PRO A 44 21.52 -16.52 1.24
C PRO A 44 20.56 -17.73 1.28
N ALA A 45 21.08 -18.92 1.61
CA ALA A 45 20.28 -20.16 1.68
C ALA A 45 19.05 -20.00 2.60
N GLU A 46 19.19 -19.22 3.67
CA GLU A 46 18.10 -18.90 4.60
C GLU A 46 16.97 -18.09 3.94
N ALA A 47 17.33 -17.13 3.08
CA ALA A 47 16.36 -16.36 2.30
C ALA A 47 15.68 -17.24 1.24
N LEU A 48 16.49 -18.06 0.55
CA LEU A 48 15.99 -18.99 -0.46
C LEU A 48 14.96 -19.98 0.13
N ALA A 49 15.18 -20.45 1.36
CA ALA A 49 14.26 -21.35 2.05
C ALA A 49 12.89 -20.73 2.37
N LYS A 50 12.76 -19.40 2.32
CA LYS A 50 11.51 -18.68 2.57
C LYS A 50 10.71 -18.40 1.30
N LEU A 51 11.32 -18.55 0.14
CA LEU A 51 10.62 -18.45 -1.13
C LEU A 51 9.80 -19.70 -1.40
N ASP A 52 8.78 -19.53 -2.25
CA ASP A 52 7.78 -20.53 -2.59
C ASP A 52 8.34 -21.95 -2.72
N THR A 53 7.73 -22.89 -2.03
CA THR A 53 8.06 -24.33 -2.08
C THR A 53 7.53 -25.04 -3.34
N GLY A 54 6.94 -24.31 -4.29
CA GLY A 54 6.48 -24.85 -5.58
C GLY A 54 5.12 -25.52 -5.56
N LYS A 55 4.35 -25.41 -4.47
CA LYS A 55 2.95 -25.88 -4.44
C LYS A 55 2.06 -24.86 -5.15
N ALA A 56 1.54 -25.21 -6.32
CA ALA A 56 0.55 -24.40 -6.98
C ALA A 56 -0.73 -24.29 -6.11
N PRO A 57 -1.36 -23.11 -6.02
CA PRO A 57 -2.66 -23.01 -5.36
C PRO A 57 -3.66 -23.92 -6.08
N ARG A 58 -4.47 -24.67 -5.34
CA ARG A 58 -5.67 -25.31 -5.87
C ARG A 58 -6.67 -24.21 -6.22
N SER A 59 -7.76 -24.52 -6.93
CA SER A 59 -8.74 -23.52 -7.35
C SER A 59 -9.20 -22.64 -6.18
N SER A 60 -9.03 -21.33 -6.33
CA SER A 60 -9.60 -20.33 -5.41
C SER A 60 -10.92 -19.82 -5.96
N TYR A 61 -11.81 -19.39 -5.09
CA TYR A 61 -13.13 -18.89 -5.46
C TYR A 61 -13.42 -17.58 -4.71
N LEU A 62 -13.99 -16.61 -5.44
CA LEU A 62 -14.58 -15.40 -4.87
C LEU A 62 -16.09 -15.40 -5.08
N SER A 63 -16.84 -15.14 -4.02
CA SER A 63 -18.30 -14.95 -4.09
C SER A 63 -18.64 -13.72 -4.94
N SER A 64 -19.85 -13.69 -5.53
CA SER A 64 -20.36 -12.53 -6.26
C SER A 64 -20.42 -11.26 -5.40
N ASP A 65 -20.59 -11.38 -4.08
CA ASP A 65 -20.61 -10.25 -3.16
C ASP A 65 -19.23 -9.60 -2.98
N ALA A 66 -18.15 -10.27 -3.39
CA ALA A 66 -16.81 -9.69 -3.44
C ALA A 66 -16.72 -8.43 -4.31
N SER A 67 -17.61 -8.26 -5.29
CA SER A 67 -17.73 -7.05 -6.12
C SER A 67 -18.13 -5.79 -5.32
N LYS A 68 -18.65 -5.96 -4.11
CA LYS A 68 -18.97 -4.86 -3.18
C LYS A 68 -17.75 -4.39 -2.37
N ILE A 69 -16.62 -5.09 -2.49
CA ILE A 69 -15.36 -4.73 -1.86
C ILE A 69 -14.48 -4.06 -2.91
N GLN A 70 -14.20 -2.78 -2.70
CA GLN A 70 -13.34 -1.99 -3.59
C GLN A 70 -11.92 -1.97 -3.04
N VAL A 71 -10.96 -2.37 -3.87
CA VAL A 71 -9.54 -2.39 -3.48
C VAL A 71 -8.77 -1.43 -4.37
N PHE A 72 -7.93 -0.61 -3.76
CA PHE A 72 -7.02 0.30 -4.47
C PHE A 72 -5.68 0.42 -3.75
N VAL A 73 -4.70 1.03 -4.40
CA VAL A 73 -3.37 1.25 -3.82
C VAL A 73 -3.20 2.69 -3.38
N LEU A 74 -2.70 2.89 -2.17
CA LEU A 74 -2.23 4.17 -1.68
C LEU A 74 -0.71 4.17 -1.68
N PHE A 75 -0.09 5.06 -2.47
CA PHE A 75 1.34 5.29 -2.50
C PHE A 75 1.69 6.57 -1.74
N GLY A 76 2.64 6.46 -0.82
CA GLY A 76 3.31 7.61 -0.21
C GLY A 76 4.66 7.82 -0.86
N LEU A 77 4.89 8.99 -1.47
CA LEU A 77 6.09 9.30 -2.22
C LEU A 77 7.08 10.12 -1.38
N ASP A 78 8.37 9.93 -1.61
CA ASP A 78 9.43 10.61 -0.85
C ASP A 78 9.91 11.93 -1.49
N GLY A 79 9.20 12.41 -2.50
CA GLY A 79 9.54 13.63 -3.23
C GLY A 79 10.64 13.46 -4.29
N VAL A 80 11.16 12.23 -4.47
CA VAL A 80 12.19 11.86 -5.46
C VAL A 80 11.67 10.72 -6.35
N ASP A 81 10.36 10.66 -6.54
CA ASP A 81 9.66 9.64 -7.33
C ASP A 81 9.80 8.18 -6.81
N SER A 82 10.26 8.00 -5.57
CA SER A 82 10.30 6.70 -4.91
C SER A 82 9.12 6.51 -3.97
N SER A 83 8.54 5.31 -3.97
CA SER A 83 7.46 4.97 -3.06
C SER A 83 7.99 4.54 -1.69
N ASP A 84 7.90 5.43 -0.70
CA ASP A 84 8.26 5.13 0.70
C ASP A 84 7.18 4.33 1.43
N SER A 85 5.95 4.36 0.93
CA SER A 85 4.81 3.60 1.44
C SER A 85 4.01 2.98 0.30
N VAL A 86 3.73 1.70 0.43
CA VAL A 86 2.84 0.94 -0.46
C VAL A 86 1.77 0.29 0.40
N MET A 87 0.52 0.68 0.21
CA MET A 87 -0.59 0.21 1.02
C MET A 87 -1.79 -0.15 0.15
N LEU A 88 -2.28 -1.37 0.31
CA LEU A 88 -3.60 -1.73 -0.21
C LEU A 88 -4.66 -1.20 0.75
N VAL A 89 -5.67 -0.57 0.21
CA VAL A 89 -6.84 -0.12 0.94
C VAL A 89 -8.04 -0.88 0.40
N ALA A 90 -8.72 -1.62 1.26
CA ALA A 90 -9.97 -2.30 0.90
C ALA A 90 -11.14 -1.64 1.61
N LEU A 91 -12.05 -1.09 0.82
CA LEU A 91 -13.34 -0.57 1.28
C LEU A 91 -14.37 -1.69 1.19
N ASP A 92 -14.62 -2.33 2.30
CA ASP A 92 -15.50 -3.48 2.43
C ASP A 92 -16.92 -3.03 2.84
N ARG A 93 -17.79 -2.93 1.84
CA ARG A 93 -19.20 -2.55 2.03
C ARG A 93 -20.06 -3.67 2.59
N VAL A 94 -19.58 -4.90 2.54
CA VAL A 94 -20.30 -6.08 3.06
C VAL A 94 -20.21 -6.11 4.59
N HIS A 95 -19.01 -5.93 5.12
CA HIS A 95 -18.73 -6.03 6.55
C HIS A 95 -18.60 -4.65 7.23
N GLN A 96 -18.77 -3.55 6.47
CA GLN A 96 -18.55 -2.17 6.95
C GLN A 96 -17.15 -1.98 7.57
N LYS A 97 -16.12 -2.38 6.81
CA LYS A 97 -14.73 -2.29 7.22
C LYS A 97 -13.88 -1.52 6.21
N ILE A 98 -12.89 -0.81 6.72
CA ILE A 98 -11.77 -0.29 5.93
C ILE A 98 -10.53 -1.07 6.35
N LYS A 99 -9.89 -1.77 5.43
CA LYS A 99 -8.72 -2.59 5.73
C LYS A 99 -7.49 -1.93 5.12
N LEU A 100 -6.53 -1.55 5.97
CA LEU A 100 -5.26 -0.93 5.60
C LEU A 100 -4.17 -1.99 5.64
N ILE A 101 -3.63 -2.38 4.50
CA ILE A 101 -2.66 -3.46 4.37
C ILE A 101 -1.36 -2.89 3.82
N SER A 102 -0.41 -2.59 4.70
CA SER A 102 0.93 -2.12 4.31
C SER A 102 1.77 -3.27 3.78
N LEU A 103 2.40 -3.07 2.63
CA LEU A 103 3.40 -3.96 2.07
C LEU A 103 4.79 -3.35 2.30
N ALA A 104 5.73 -4.14 2.80
CA ALA A 104 7.09 -3.65 3.00
C ALA A 104 7.68 -3.21 1.66
N ARG A 105 8.13 -1.97 1.58
CA ARG A 105 8.71 -1.39 0.36
C ARG A 105 9.96 -2.14 -0.12
N ASP A 106 10.68 -2.75 0.81
CA ASP A 106 11.89 -3.55 0.58
C ASP A 106 11.57 -5.04 0.32
N SER A 107 10.31 -5.40 0.02
CA SER A 107 9.92 -6.75 -0.39
C SER A 107 10.66 -7.14 -1.66
N TYR A 108 11.23 -8.35 -1.67
CA TYR A 108 11.92 -8.94 -2.80
C TYR A 108 10.91 -9.50 -3.78
N VAL A 109 10.65 -8.74 -4.84
CA VAL A 109 9.62 -9.03 -5.83
C VAL A 109 10.20 -9.12 -7.24
N PHE A 110 9.57 -9.90 -8.10
CA PHE A 110 9.93 -9.95 -9.50
C PHE A 110 9.40 -8.72 -10.24
N ILE A 111 10.24 -8.13 -11.09
CA ILE A 111 9.90 -6.96 -11.91
C ILE A 111 9.88 -7.43 -13.37
N PRO A 112 8.68 -7.72 -13.93
CA PRO A 112 8.54 -8.31 -15.27
C PRO A 112 9.23 -7.50 -16.37
N GLU A 113 9.18 -6.16 -16.29
CA GLU A 113 9.75 -5.26 -17.28
C GLU A 113 11.27 -5.41 -17.41
N PHE A 114 11.93 -5.84 -16.35
CA PHE A 114 13.40 -6.03 -16.32
C PHE A 114 13.81 -7.49 -16.21
N ALA A 115 12.85 -8.41 -16.18
CA ALA A 115 13.08 -9.85 -15.96
C ALA A 115 14.05 -10.10 -14.79
N SER A 116 13.87 -9.37 -13.69
CA SER A 116 14.77 -9.38 -12.54
C SER A 116 14.04 -9.12 -11.23
N PHE A 117 14.60 -9.61 -10.14
CA PHE A 117 14.11 -9.28 -8.80
C PHE A 117 14.67 -7.96 -8.29
N SER A 118 13.85 -7.21 -7.58
CA SER A 118 14.24 -5.98 -6.92
C SER A 118 13.28 -5.62 -5.79
N LYS A 119 13.45 -4.41 -5.21
CA LYS A 119 12.53 -3.87 -4.21
C LYS A 119 11.19 -3.48 -4.82
N LEU A 120 10.12 -3.78 -4.12
CA LEU A 120 8.77 -3.34 -4.52
C LEU A 120 8.70 -1.83 -4.79
N ALA A 121 9.34 -1.01 -3.94
CA ALA A 121 9.37 0.44 -4.06
C ALA A 121 9.92 0.94 -5.42
N TYR A 122 10.86 0.21 -6.01
CA TYR A 122 11.49 0.63 -7.26
C TYR A 122 10.55 0.56 -8.46
N SER A 123 9.47 -0.22 -8.38
CA SER A 123 8.45 -0.25 -9.44
C SER A 123 7.85 1.13 -9.70
N TYR A 124 7.63 1.91 -8.62
CA TYR A 124 7.12 3.28 -8.77
C TYR A 124 8.19 4.22 -9.34
N THR A 125 9.42 4.12 -8.86
CA THR A 125 10.56 4.93 -9.33
C THR A 125 10.79 4.78 -10.84
N TRP A 126 10.65 3.57 -11.36
CA TRP A 126 10.98 3.26 -12.77
C TRP A 126 9.84 3.49 -13.75
N GLY A 127 8.60 3.40 -13.32
CA GLY A 127 7.46 3.47 -14.23
C GLY A 127 6.19 4.08 -13.61
N GLY A 128 6.33 4.80 -12.48
CA GLY A 128 5.22 5.46 -11.83
C GLY A 128 4.16 4.50 -11.29
N ALA A 129 2.95 5.04 -11.07
CA ALA A 129 1.85 4.27 -10.51
C ALA A 129 1.45 3.07 -11.38
N ALA A 130 1.46 3.21 -12.71
CA ALA A 130 1.08 2.15 -13.63
C ALA A 130 1.95 0.90 -13.47
N MET A 131 3.28 1.08 -13.49
CA MET A 131 4.22 -0.02 -13.29
C MET A 131 4.14 -0.60 -11.88
N ALA A 132 3.97 0.25 -10.86
CA ALA A 132 3.85 -0.20 -9.48
C ALA A 132 2.59 -1.07 -9.26
N VAL A 133 1.43 -0.66 -9.78
CA VAL A 133 0.18 -1.44 -9.72
C VAL A 133 0.33 -2.75 -10.49
N LYS A 134 0.92 -2.71 -11.69
CA LYS A 134 1.20 -3.90 -12.50
C LYS A 134 2.06 -4.91 -11.72
N ASN A 135 3.13 -4.46 -11.08
CA ASN A 135 4.00 -5.32 -10.31
C ASN A 135 3.33 -5.87 -9.03
N LEU A 136 2.47 -5.09 -8.40
CA LEU A 136 1.62 -5.57 -7.30
C LEU A 136 0.69 -6.68 -7.77
N ASN A 137 -0.01 -6.48 -8.89
CA ASN A 137 -0.90 -7.47 -9.46
C ASN A 137 -0.15 -8.76 -9.84
N TYR A 138 1.03 -8.63 -10.44
CA TYR A 138 1.84 -9.78 -10.81
C TYR A 138 2.31 -10.59 -9.60
N ASN A 139 2.94 -9.93 -8.62
CA ASN A 139 3.59 -10.62 -7.51
C ASN A 139 2.61 -11.12 -6.44
N TYR A 140 1.48 -10.45 -6.24
CA TYR A 140 0.49 -10.82 -5.23
C TYR A 140 -0.83 -11.32 -5.84
N TYR A 141 -0.85 -11.59 -7.16
CA TYR A 141 -2.03 -12.08 -7.88
C TYR A 141 -3.29 -11.22 -7.63
N LEU A 142 -3.10 -9.91 -7.49
CA LEU A 142 -4.19 -8.98 -7.28
C LEU A 142 -4.81 -8.56 -8.62
N ASN A 143 -6.02 -8.03 -8.57
CA ASN A 143 -6.70 -7.39 -9.71
C ASN A 143 -7.08 -5.96 -9.32
N VAL A 144 -6.08 -5.14 -9.03
CA VAL A 144 -6.25 -3.73 -8.63
C VAL A 144 -6.00 -2.86 -9.86
N SER A 145 -6.92 -1.91 -10.11
CA SER A 145 -6.79 -0.92 -11.19
C SER A 145 -6.57 0.50 -10.67
N ASP A 146 -7.02 0.77 -9.45
CA ASP A 146 -7.10 2.12 -8.94
C ASP A 146 -6.02 2.45 -7.92
N TYR A 147 -5.59 3.72 -7.92
CA TYR A 147 -4.59 4.20 -6.99
C TYR A 147 -4.82 5.66 -6.56
N ILE A 148 -4.22 5.99 -5.43
CA ILE A 148 -3.97 7.36 -4.97
C ILE A 148 -2.48 7.45 -4.64
N ALA A 149 -1.80 8.47 -5.14
CA ALA A 149 -0.41 8.74 -4.81
C ALA A 149 -0.27 10.17 -4.27
N VAL A 150 0.40 10.30 -3.14
CA VAL A 150 0.57 11.56 -2.42
C VAL A 150 2.03 11.66 -1.95
N ASP A 151 2.65 12.82 -2.15
CA ASP A 151 3.96 13.11 -1.57
C ASP A 151 3.84 13.73 -0.17
N PHE A 152 4.98 13.99 0.46
CA PHE A 152 5.02 14.51 1.82
C PHE A 152 4.48 15.95 1.94
N GLU A 153 4.68 16.81 0.96
CA GLU A 153 4.19 18.19 0.97
C GLU A 153 2.66 18.17 0.81
N GLN A 154 2.16 17.40 -0.14
CA GLN A 154 0.74 17.20 -0.38
C GLN A 154 0.03 16.60 0.84
N LEU A 155 0.65 15.58 1.48
CA LEU A 155 0.11 14.98 2.70
C LEU A 155 0.02 16.01 3.84
N ALA A 156 1.06 16.84 4.01
CA ALA A 156 1.05 17.90 5.01
C ALA A 156 -0.09 18.89 4.76
N GLU A 157 -0.27 19.34 3.52
CA GLU A 157 -1.36 20.25 3.14
C GLU A 157 -2.75 19.63 3.39
N ILE A 158 -2.94 18.35 3.08
CA ILE A 158 -4.19 17.64 3.34
C ILE A 158 -4.49 17.59 4.84
N ILE A 159 -3.47 17.29 5.66
CA ILE A 159 -3.59 17.26 7.13
C ILE A 159 -3.95 18.65 7.67
N ASP A 160 -3.30 19.70 7.21
CA ASP A 160 -3.60 21.08 7.65
C ASP A 160 -5.02 21.51 7.29
N ARG A 161 -5.53 21.11 6.11
CA ARG A 161 -6.90 21.40 5.67
C ARG A 161 -7.98 20.76 6.54
N ILE A 162 -7.70 19.63 7.16
CA ILE A 162 -8.65 18.98 8.09
C ILE A 162 -8.43 19.43 9.54
N GLY A 163 -7.49 20.36 9.79
CA GLY A 163 -7.22 20.91 11.12
C GLY A 163 -6.25 20.09 11.95
N GLY A 164 -5.48 19.20 11.32
CA GLY A 164 -4.48 18.35 11.98
C GLY A 164 -4.94 16.93 12.21
N VAL A 165 -4.03 16.10 12.73
CA VAL A 165 -4.25 14.70 13.07
C VAL A 165 -3.83 14.43 14.52
N THR A 166 -4.62 13.64 15.24
CA THR A 166 -4.28 13.23 16.60
C THR A 166 -3.62 11.84 16.58
N VAL A 167 -2.41 11.75 17.13
CA VAL A 167 -1.67 10.49 17.28
C VAL A 167 -1.15 10.35 18.70
N ASN A 168 -0.93 9.11 19.16
CA ASN A 168 -0.36 8.84 20.46
C ASN A 168 1.15 8.72 20.36
N ILE A 169 1.88 9.62 21.01
CA ILE A 169 3.34 9.77 20.90
C ILE A 169 4.03 9.10 22.10
N ASP A 170 4.99 8.21 21.82
CA ASP A 170 5.83 7.59 22.84
C ASP A 170 7.01 8.51 23.26
N GLU A 171 7.75 8.12 24.33
CA GLU A 171 8.87 8.92 24.83
C GLU A 171 10.00 9.10 23.82
N ASP A 172 10.27 8.10 22.99
CA ASP A 172 11.32 8.16 21.99
C ASP A 172 10.92 9.03 20.80
N GLU A 173 9.64 8.99 20.44
CA GLU A 173 9.05 9.81 19.38
C GLU A 173 9.00 11.28 19.79
N ALA A 174 8.58 11.54 21.04
CA ALA A 174 8.61 12.89 21.59
C ALA A 174 10.03 13.48 21.63
N ARG A 175 11.04 12.64 21.93
CA ARG A 175 12.45 13.05 21.89
C ARG A 175 12.90 13.36 20.46
N TYR A 176 12.50 12.54 19.48
CA TYR A 176 12.82 12.77 18.06
C TYR A 176 12.18 14.06 17.55
N LEU A 177 10.93 14.32 17.94
CA LEU A 177 10.15 15.48 17.55
C LEU A 177 10.32 16.69 18.47
N SER A 178 11.33 16.72 19.32
CA SER A 178 11.52 17.78 20.33
C SER A 178 11.70 19.21 19.76
N GLY A 179 11.97 19.32 18.45
CA GLY A 179 12.04 20.61 17.74
C GLY A 179 10.69 21.16 17.28
N TYR A 180 9.63 20.36 17.35
CA TYR A 180 8.29 20.76 16.91
C TYR A 180 7.44 21.24 18.08
N PRO A 181 6.59 22.28 17.87
CA PRO A 181 5.73 22.80 18.93
C PRO A 181 4.63 21.78 19.28
N ASN A 182 4.16 21.84 20.53
CA ASN A 182 3.02 21.07 21.04
C ASN A 182 3.21 19.55 21.06
N VAL A 183 4.42 19.02 20.88
CA VAL A 183 4.72 17.60 21.00
C VAL A 183 5.05 17.22 22.44
N HIS A 184 4.36 16.19 22.95
CA HIS A 184 4.57 15.61 24.27
C HIS A 184 4.24 14.11 24.23
N VAL A 185 4.56 13.38 25.29
CA VAL A 185 4.14 11.98 25.44
C VAL A 185 2.63 11.90 25.65
N GLY A 186 1.97 11.02 24.89
CA GLY A 186 0.51 10.87 24.89
C GLY A 186 -0.14 11.41 23.62
N ASP A 187 -1.42 11.72 23.70
CA ASP A 187 -2.19 12.18 22.54
C ASP A 187 -1.82 13.61 22.15
N CYS A 188 -1.32 13.79 20.94
CA CYS A 188 -0.93 15.07 20.38
C CYS A 188 -1.69 15.37 19.10
N LEU A 189 -2.23 16.59 18.99
CA LEU A 189 -2.73 17.12 17.74
C LEU A 189 -1.55 17.71 16.96
N LEU A 190 -1.22 17.07 15.84
CA LEU A 190 -0.11 17.45 14.96
C LEU A 190 -0.63 18.19 13.74
N ASP A 191 0.06 19.25 13.34
CA ASP A 191 -0.07 19.87 12.03
C ASP A 191 0.56 19.00 10.94
N GLY A 192 0.42 19.39 9.68
CA GLY A 192 0.89 18.61 8.53
C GLY A 192 2.38 18.35 8.55
N GLU A 193 3.21 19.36 8.84
CA GLU A 193 4.67 19.23 8.90
C GLU A 193 5.10 18.25 10.00
N THR A 194 4.56 18.40 11.19
CA THR A 194 4.87 17.55 12.34
C THR A 194 4.38 16.11 12.12
N ALA A 195 3.18 15.93 11.55
CA ALA A 195 2.62 14.61 11.24
C ALA A 195 3.44 13.85 10.19
N VAL A 196 3.91 14.54 9.14
CA VAL A 196 4.83 13.96 8.15
C VAL A 196 6.15 13.59 8.80
N SER A 197 6.71 14.43 9.66
CA SER A 197 7.93 14.13 10.40
C SER A 197 7.75 12.92 11.32
N TYR A 198 6.61 12.81 12.00
CA TYR A 198 6.23 11.63 12.78
C TYR A 198 6.18 10.35 11.93
N ALA A 199 5.48 10.39 10.79
CA ALA A 199 5.35 9.25 9.88
C ALA A 199 6.70 8.78 9.30
N ARG A 200 7.73 9.63 9.28
CA ARG A 200 9.07 9.37 8.75
C ARG A 200 10.07 8.88 9.80
N ILE A 201 9.75 8.86 11.08
CA ILE A 201 10.68 8.42 12.14
C ILE A 201 11.20 7.01 11.84
N ARG A 202 12.52 6.86 11.84
CA ARG A 202 13.23 5.58 11.71
C ARG A 202 14.10 5.36 12.94
N LYS A 203 13.94 4.23 13.61
CA LYS A 203 14.77 3.83 14.76
C LYS A 203 15.73 2.70 14.41
N SER A 204 16.72 2.50 15.22
CA SER A 204 18.05 1.89 15.12
C SER A 204 18.22 0.47 14.59
N SER A 205 17.21 -0.32 14.25
CA SER A 205 17.36 -1.61 13.57
C SER A 205 16.55 -1.67 12.28
N ALA A 206 17.10 -2.22 11.21
CA ALA A 206 16.48 -2.15 9.89
C ALA A 206 15.09 -2.81 9.83
N THR A 207 14.91 -3.98 10.44
CA THR A 207 13.64 -4.72 10.45
C THR A 207 12.57 -4.09 11.33
N ASP A 208 12.90 -3.69 12.54
CA ASP A 208 11.97 -3.07 13.48
C ASP A 208 11.63 -1.63 13.06
N SER A 209 12.60 -0.95 12.43
CA SER A 209 12.46 0.42 11.92
C SER A 209 11.38 0.55 10.84
N ASP A 210 11.34 -0.37 9.87
CA ASP A 210 10.38 -0.30 8.77
C ASP A 210 8.96 -0.62 9.23
N ARG A 211 8.80 -1.64 10.05
CA ARG A 211 7.51 -2.01 10.65
C ARG A 211 6.92 -0.87 11.50
N LYS A 212 7.74 -0.24 12.34
CA LYS A 212 7.30 0.90 13.17
C LYS A 212 6.96 2.11 12.31
N ARG A 213 7.76 2.39 11.27
CA ARG A 213 7.47 3.47 10.34
C ARG A 213 6.13 3.27 9.63
N THR A 214 5.88 2.09 9.06
CA THR A 214 4.61 1.79 8.40
C THR A 214 3.44 1.77 9.39
N GLY A 215 3.68 1.44 10.66
CA GLY A 215 2.71 1.61 11.75
C GLY A 215 2.29 3.07 11.90
N ARG A 216 3.26 3.98 12.04
CA ARG A 216 2.99 5.43 12.14
C ARG A 216 2.28 5.99 10.92
N GLN A 217 2.65 5.54 9.72
CA GLN A 217 1.95 5.93 8.51
C GLN A 217 0.47 5.54 8.54
N ARG A 218 0.15 4.32 9.01
CA ARG A 218 -1.24 3.90 9.19
C ARG A 218 -1.96 4.68 10.28
N GLU A 219 -1.28 5.03 11.37
CA GLU A 219 -1.86 5.87 12.44
C GLU A 219 -2.24 7.26 11.92
N VAL A 220 -1.39 7.88 11.12
CA VAL A 220 -1.72 9.16 10.46
C VAL A 220 -2.93 9.00 9.55
N ILE A 221 -2.99 7.96 8.72
CA ILE A 221 -4.14 7.69 7.84
C ILE A 221 -5.40 7.42 8.67
N LEU A 222 -5.31 6.63 9.73
CA LEU A 222 -6.43 6.37 10.63
C LEU A 222 -6.94 7.67 11.26
N SER A 223 -6.04 8.54 11.70
CA SER A 223 -6.43 9.83 12.26
C SER A 223 -7.07 10.76 11.23
N ILE A 224 -6.59 10.77 9.97
CA ILE A 224 -7.26 11.47 8.87
C ILE A 224 -8.68 10.95 8.69
N LEU A 225 -8.87 9.62 8.62
CA LEU A 225 -10.19 9.01 8.47
C LEU A 225 -11.12 9.37 9.63
N ASN A 226 -10.63 9.33 10.87
CA ASN A 226 -11.40 9.71 12.05
C ASN A 226 -11.81 11.20 12.02
N THR A 227 -10.90 12.07 11.62
CA THR A 227 -11.18 13.52 11.49
C THR A 227 -12.21 13.76 10.40
N LEU A 228 -12.09 13.08 9.26
CA LEU A 228 -13.07 13.16 8.18
C LEU A 228 -14.46 12.69 8.64
N GLN A 229 -14.58 11.64 9.43
CA GLN A 229 -15.87 11.16 9.95
C GLN A 229 -16.62 12.22 10.77
N THR A 230 -15.93 13.18 11.33
CA THR A 230 -16.54 14.28 12.10
C THR A 230 -16.80 15.54 11.26
N MET A 231 -16.31 15.58 10.02
CA MET A 231 -16.48 16.71 9.12
C MET A 231 -17.94 16.83 8.66
N PRO A 232 -18.54 18.04 8.58
CA PRO A 232 -19.86 18.23 8.03
C PRO A 232 -19.94 17.81 6.56
N LEU A 233 -20.98 17.09 6.18
CA LEU A 233 -21.18 16.57 4.80
C LEU A 233 -21.11 17.69 3.74
N SER A 234 -21.52 18.91 4.07
CA SER A 234 -21.46 20.05 3.16
C SER A 234 -20.04 20.47 2.78
N GLN A 235 -19.03 20.07 3.55
CA GLN A 235 -17.61 20.40 3.30
C GLN A 235 -16.91 19.38 2.39
N TYR A 236 -17.45 18.15 2.26
CA TYR A 236 -16.82 17.10 1.46
C TYR A 236 -16.57 17.46 -0.01
N PRO A 237 -17.54 18.06 -0.75
CA PRO A 237 -17.28 18.37 -2.16
C PRO A 237 -16.09 19.32 -2.35
N GLY A 238 -15.94 20.31 -1.45
CA GLY A 238 -14.79 21.20 -1.45
C GLY A 238 -13.48 20.47 -1.13
N PHE A 239 -13.49 19.68 -0.06
CA PHE A 239 -12.33 18.91 0.36
C PHE A 239 -11.85 17.91 -0.71
N VAL A 240 -12.77 17.12 -1.28
CA VAL A 240 -12.40 16.14 -2.34
C VAL A 240 -11.83 16.84 -3.56
N ARG A 241 -12.44 17.95 -4.01
CA ARG A 241 -11.90 18.72 -5.13
C ARG A 241 -10.48 19.23 -4.85
N ASP A 242 -10.24 19.73 -3.65
CA ASP A 242 -8.93 20.25 -3.25
C ASP A 242 -7.90 19.12 -3.18
N CYS A 243 -8.25 17.96 -2.61
CA CYS A 243 -7.39 16.76 -2.59
C CYS A 243 -7.06 16.26 -4.00
N LEU A 244 -8.03 16.26 -4.93
CA LEU A 244 -7.77 15.89 -6.33
C LEU A 244 -6.77 16.82 -7.02
N GLY A 245 -6.71 18.08 -6.63
CA GLY A 245 -5.68 19.02 -7.12
C GLY A 245 -4.28 18.74 -6.55
N MET A 246 -4.19 18.05 -5.43
CA MET A 246 -2.93 17.75 -4.72
C MET A 246 -2.40 16.36 -5.00
N CYS A 247 -3.26 15.35 -5.21
CA CYS A 247 -2.86 13.94 -5.35
C CYS A 247 -2.83 13.50 -6.82
N ALA A 248 -1.94 12.58 -7.17
CA ALA A 248 -2.08 11.81 -8.39
C ALA A 248 -3.03 10.63 -8.13
N THR A 249 -4.06 10.45 -8.94
CA THR A 249 -5.03 9.38 -8.77
C THR A 249 -5.68 8.96 -10.08
N SER A 250 -6.10 7.69 -10.17
CA SER A 250 -6.95 7.17 -11.24
C SER A 250 -8.44 7.46 -11.00
N PHE A 251 -8.82 7.82 -9.78
CA PHE A 251 -10.23 8.02 -9.44
C PHE A 251 -10.81 9.31 -10.02
N GLU A 252 -12.04 9.21 -10.48
CA GLU A 252 -12.90 10.34 -10.80
C GLU A 252 -13.38 11.03 -9.51
N ALA A 253 -13.58 12.36 -9.58
CA ALA A 253 -14.11 13.13 -8.46
C ALA A 253 -15.44 12.57 -7.91
N GLU A 254 -16.33 12.14 -8.80
CA GLU A 254 -17.62 11.56 -8.45
C GLU A 254 -17.47 10.25 -7.68
N THR A 255 -16.52 9.40 -8.08
CA THR A 255 -16.22 8.14 -7.39
C THR A 255 -15.71 8.40 -5.97
N LEU A 256 -14.76 9.33 -5.80
CA LEU A 256 -14.24 9.69 -4.48
C LEU A 256 -15.31 10.32 -3.58
N LEU A 257 -16.20 11.16 -4.13
CA LEU A 257 -17.33 11.72 -3.39
C LEU A 257 -18.30 10.64 -2.95
N THR A 258 -18.58 9.66 -3.83
CA THR A 258 -19.45 8.52 -3.52
C THR A 258 -18.84 7.66 -2.40
N MET A 259 -17.55 7.31 -2.53
CA MET A 259 -16.81 6.56 -1.50
C MET A 259 -16.84 7.30 -0.15
N ALA A 260 -16.58 8.61 -0.16
CA ALA A 260 -16.64 9.43 1.04
C ALA A 260 -18.04 9.43 1.66
N ALA A 261 -19.07 9.66 0.87
CA ALA A 261 -20.45 9.67 1.35
C ALA A 261 -20.90 8.31 1.94
N GLU A 262 -20.44 7.21 1.34
CA GLU A 262 -20.75 5.85 1.81
C GLU A 262 -20.04 5.50 3.12
N THR A 263 -18.79 5.97 3.29
CA THR A 263 -17.97 5.60 4.45
C THR A 263 -18.16 6.52 5.65
N LEU A 264 -18.30 7.82 5.42
CA LEU A 264 -18.26 8.83 6.47
C LEU A 264 -19.62 9.08 7.13
N GLY A 265 -20.71 8.57 6.53
CA GLY A 265 -22.05 8.53 7.16
C GLY A 265 -22.36 7.24 7.92
N GLN A 266 -21.45 6.27 7.93
CA GLN A 266 -21.65 4.94 8.52
C GLN A 266 -20.47 4.58 9.44
N ASN A 267 -20.74 3.72 10.44
CA ASN A 267 -19.74 3.30 11.43
C ASN A 267 -18.83 2.21 10.85
N TYR A 268 -17.96 2.57 9.91
CA TYR A 268 -16.91 1.66 9.43
C TYR A 268 -15.85 1.44 10.49
N THR A 269 -15.48 0.18 10.72
CA THR A 269 -14.32 -0.15 11.55
C THR A 269 -13.06 -0.20 10.69
N VAL A 270 -11.91 0.23 11.24
CA VAL A 270 -10.63 0.21 10.53
C VAL A 270 -9.74 -0.90 11.07
N GLU A 271 -9.33 -1.80 10.18
CA GLU A 271 -8.38 -2.88 10.48
C GLU A 271 -7.02 -2.59 9.82
N GLN A 272 -5.93 -2.95 10.50
CA GLN A 272 -4.57 -2.64 10.04
C GLN A 272 -3.72 -3.91 9.98
N TYR A 273 -3.00 -4.07 8.86
CA TYR A 273 -2.14 -5.21 8.59
C TYR A 273 -0.79 -4.77 8.00
N PHE A 274 0.23 -5.60 8.17
CA PHE A 274 1.56 -5.40 7.60
C PHE A 274 2.08 -6.70 7.01
N PHE A 275 2.70 -6.64 5.84
CA PHE A 275 3.39 -7.75 5.20
C PHE A 275 4.87 -7.42 4.97
N PRO A 276 5.76 -8.42 5.29
CA PRO A 276 5.45 -9.77 5.76
C PRO A 276 5.17 -9.80 7.26
N GLU A 277 4.05 -10.37 7.65
CA GLU A 277 3.67 -10.58 9.05
C GLU A 277 2.68 -11.75 9.20
N GLY A 278 2.49 -12.20 10.45
CA GLY A 278 1.50 -13.21 10.80
C GLY A 278 1.90 -14.62 10.37
N GLN A 279 1.05 -15.28 9.56
CA GLN A 279 1.25 -16.68 9.15
C GLN A 279 2.18 -16.84 7.94
N VAL A 280 2.71 -15.74 7.39
CA VAL A 280 3.67 -15.79 6.28
C VAL A 280 5.07 -15.86 6.85
N ASP A 281 5.79 -16.95 6.60
CA ASP A 281 7.18 -17.10 7.01
C ASP A 281 8.08 -16.21 6.15
N TRP A 282 9.01 -15.48 6.77
CA TRP A 282 9.85 -14.50 6.09
C TRP A 282 11.28 -14.48 6.62
N TRP A 283 12.17 -14.02 5.77
CA TRP A 283 13.56 -13.70 6.07
C TRP A 283 13.82 -12.23 5.80
N ALA A 284 14.67 -11.59 6.58
CA ALA A 284 15.11 -10.23 6.34
C ALA A 284 16.62 -10.09 6.51
N GLY A 285 17.25 -9.46 5.54
CA GLY A 285 18.70 -9.29 5.55
C GLY A 285 19.22 -8.67 4.26
N LEU A 286 20.53 -8.73 4.11
CA LEU A 286 21.22 -8.19 2.92
C LEU A 286 21.36 -9.26 1.85
N ILE A 287 20.89 -8.94 0.65
CA ILE A 287 21.25 -9.62 -0.60
C ILE A 287 22.21 -8.67 -1.31
N LYS A 288 23.47 -9.08 -1.46
CA LYS A 288 24.56 -8.18 -1.84
C LYS A 288 24.65 -6.98 -0.87
N GLU A 289 24.42 -5.77 -1.33
CA GLU A 289 24.53 -4.54 -0.54
C GLU A 289 23.17 -3.99 -0.08
N TYR A 290 22.06 -4.61 -0.50
CA TYR A 290 20.72 -4.09 -0.32
C TYR A 290 19.93 -4.95 0.67
N PHE A 291 19.20 -4.29 1.56
CA PHE A 291 18.30 -4.94 2.51
C PHE A 291 16.99 -5.33 1.83
N TYR A 292 16.51 -6.56 2.12
CA TYR A 292 15.26 -7.10 1.60
C TYR A 292 14.47 -7.87 2.67
N TYR A 293 13.15 -7.90 2.46
CA TYR A 293 12.25 -8.91 3.00
C TYR A 293 11.98 -9.95 1.93
N VAL A 294 12.27 -11.21 2.24
CA VAL A 294 12.05 -12.35 1.33
C VAL A 294 11.05 -13.29 1.96
N TYR A 295 9.98 -13.59 1.24
CA TYR A 295 8.90 -14.44 1.71
C TYR A 295 8.12 -15.03 0.53
N ASP A 296 7.30 -16.06 0.82
CA ASP A 296 6.43 -16.67 -0.17
C ASP A 296 5.31 -15.73 -0.57
N LEU A 297 5.42 -15.15 -1.77
CA LEU A 297 4.46 -14.18 -2.30
C LEU A 297 3.08 -14.77 -2.57
N ARG A 298 3.00 -16.08 -2.87
CA ARG A 298 1.71 -16.77 -3.09
C ARG A 298 0.96 -16.95 -1.78
N ARG A 299 1.66 -17.35 -0.72
CA ARG A 299 1.07 -17.43 0.63
C ARG A 299 0.69 -16.03 1.13
N ALA A 300 1.51 -15.04 0.85
CA ALA A 300 1.17 -13.65 1.15
C ALA A 300 -0.08 -13.21 0.40
N SER A 301 -0.19 -13.54 -0.89
CA SER A 301 -1.38 -13.30 -1.71
C SER A 301 -2.63 -13.96 -1.12
N ASP A 302 -2.58 -15.25 -0.82
CA ASP A 302 -3.70 -15.98 -0.20
C ASP A 302 -4.14 -15.30 1.11
N ARG A 303 -3.16 -14.93 1.95
CA ARG A 303 -3.45 -14.23 3.22
C ARG A 303 -4.07 -12.85 2.99
N ILE A 304 -3.60 -12.10 1.99
CA ILE A 304 -4.19 -10.80 1.61
C ILE A 304 -5.63 -10.98 1.16
N TYR A 305 -5.93 -11.99 0.34
CA TYR A 305 -7.29 -12.29 -0.09
C TYR A 305 -8.20 -12.66 1.08
N ARG A 306 -7.73 -13.49 2.02
CA ARG A 306 -8.48 -13.82 3.26
C ARG A 306 -8.76 -12.59 4.12
N ILE A 307 -7.82 -11.64 4.18
CA ILE A 307 -8.01 -10.37 4.90
C ILE A 307 -9.04 -9.49 4.16
N ILE A 308 -8.89 -9.33 2.84
CA ILE A 308 -9.74 -8.44 2.06
C ILE A 308 -11.18 -8.96 2.02
N TYR A 309 -11.36 -10.24 1.71
CA TYR A 309 -12.66 -10.81 1.35
C TYR A 309 -13.30 -11.69 2.43
N GLU A 310 -12.56 -12.01 3.50
CA GLU A 310 -13.03 -12.84 4.63
C GLU A 310 -13.67 -14.16 4.11
N GLU A 311 -14.87 -14.51 4.56
CA GLU A 311 -15.58 -15.72 4.13
C GLU A 311 -16.05 -15.70 2.66
N LEU A 312 -15.97 -14.54 1.99
CA LEU A 312 -16.28 -14.45 0.55
C LEU A 312 -15.17 -15.06 -0.33
N TYR A 313 -14.02 -15.35 0.25
CA TYR A 313 -12.90 -16.00 -0.40
C TYR A 313 -12.67 -17.40 0.16
N ILE A 314 -12.66 -18.38 -0.74
CA ILE A 314 -12.26 -19.75 -0.42
C ILE A 314 -10.86 -19.98 -0.99
N SER A 315 -9.91 -20.24 -0.11
CA SER A 315 -8.53 -20.49 -0.46
C SER A 315 -8.37 -21.74 -1.33
N GLY A 316 -7.45 -21.67 -2.27
CA GLY A 316 -6.96 -22.82 -2.99
C GLY A 316 -5.77 -23.52 -2.31
N TYR A 317 -5.27 -22.99 -1.18
CA TYR A 317 -4.24 -23.63 -0.37
C TYR A 317 -4.87 -24.53 0.69
N ASP A 318 -4.25 -25.68 0.92
CA ASP A 318 -4.53 -26.50 2.10
C ASP A 318 -3.93 -25.79 3.33
N ASP A 319 -4.67 -25.65 4.42
CA ASP A 319 -4.20 -25.12 5.70
C ASP A 319 -3.16 -26.05 6.33
#